data_355379bc08692889aa318a469ad43e31
#
_entry.id   355379bc08692889aa318a469ad43e31
#
_cell.length_a   1.000
_cell.length_b   1.000
_cell.length_c   1.000
_cell.angle_alpha   90.00
_cell.angle_beta   90.00
_cell.angle_gamma   90.00
#
_symmetry.space_group_name_H-M   'P 1'
#
loop_
_entity.id
_entity.type
_entity.pdbx_description
1 polymer ?
#
loop_
_entity_poly.entity_id
_entity_poly.type
_entity_poly.pdbx_seq_one_letter_code
_entity_poly.pdbx_strand_id
1 'polypeptide(L)'
;RKIREMRYAMAVEERFSKNEILERYLNIAYYGDGAYGVEAAAHHYWNTTAKDLTLAQAAMLAGIVQNPVAYNPVKNPEKAIERRNQVLKRMASSEVGAITKEEADAAMQEGFDKSNLQTTPNGCTASQFPILCDYVVRTLTSDQMPSLGSTTEERTNRLKRGGLTIKTLIDPEAQQAAEAAVSQTVGAKDPVWGGSVLIQPSTGLITAMAQSRTKLGSGEGETWQNVNVSTQYGGIEGFQ
;
A
#
# COMPACT_ATOMS: atom_id res chain seq x y z
N ARG A 1 -4.82 -3.93 30.36
CA ARG A 1 -4.23 -3.78 29.04
C ARG A 1 -2.71 -3.71 29.12
N LYS A 2 -2.10 -2.78 29.88
CA LYS A 2 -0.63 -2.60 30.01
C LYS A 2 0.12 -3.85 30.50
N ILE A 3 -0.40 -4.57 31.49
CA ILE A 3 0.20 -5.81 31.98
C ILE A 3 0.29 -6.88 30.89
N ARG A 4 -0.71 -6.95 30.01
CA ARG A 4 -0.70 -7.90 28.89
C ARG A 4 0.34 -7.50 27.83
N GLU A 5 0.45 -6.21 27.54
CA GLU A 5 1.48 -5.66 26.65
C GLU A 5 2.89 -5.98 27.17
N MET A 6 3.13 -5.82 28.48
CA MET A 6 4.42 -6.18 29.11
C MET A 6 4.75 -7.67 28.96
N ARG A 7 3.78 -8.57 29.19
CA ARG A 7 4.01 -10.02 28.99
C ARG A 7 4.37 -10.36 27.55
N TYR A 8 3.71 -9.71 26.57
CA TYR A 8 4.07 -9.91 25.15
C TYR A 8 5.46 -9.37 24.85
N ALA A 9 5.84 -8.21 25.38
CA ALA A 9 7.16 -7.65 25.19
C ALA A 9 8.26 -8.60 25.72
N MET A 10 8.10 -9.14 26.94
CA MET A 10 9.02 -10.12 27.51
C MET A 10 9.12 -11.38 26.64
N ALA A 11 7.99 -11.92 26.18
CA ALA A 11 7.99 -13.11 25.34
C ALA A 11 8.64 -12.88 23.96
N VAL A 12 8.59 -11.66 23.44
CA VAL A 12 9.28 -11.25 22.20
C VAL A 12 10.79 -11.15 22.45
N GLU A 13 11.23 -10.52 23.54
CA GLU A 13 12.63 -10.40 23.91
C GLU A 13 13.29 -11.74 24.23
N GLU A 14 12.55 -12.74 24.73
CA GLU A 14 13.04 -14.11 24.92
C GLU A 14 13.30 -14.86 23.60
N ARG A 15 12.59 -14.49 22.53
CA ARG A 15 12.62 -15.22 21.26
C ARG A 15 13.47 -14.57 20.18
N PHE A 16 13.65 -13.27 20.24
CA PHE A 16 14.29 -12.48 19.19
C PHE A 16 15.35 -11.56 19.79
N SER A 17 16.47 -11.43 19.09
CA SER A 17 17.47 -10.41 19.40
C SER A 17 16.91 -9.00 19.20
N LYS A 18 17.53 -8.00 19.82
CA LYS A 18 17.13 -6.59 19.66
C LYS A 18 17.13 -6.14 18.18
N ASN A 19 18.10 -6.63 17.39
CA ASN A 19 18.18 -6.31 15.98
C ASN A 19 17.01 -6.92 15.18
N GLU A 20 16.65 -8.18 15.47
CA GLU A 20 15.50 -8.81 14.83
C GLU A 20 14.17 -8.13 15.22
N ILE A 21 14.04 -7.71 16.48
CA ILE A 21 12.87 -6.94 16.94
C ILE A 21 12.80 -5.61 16.19
N LEU A 22 13.92 -4.90 16.08
CA LEU A 22 13.98 -3.61 15.36
C LEU A 22 13.67 -3.79 13.88
N GLU A 23 14.27 -4.78 13.22
CA GLU A 23 14.00 -5.10 11.82
C GLU A 23 12.51 -5.36 11.58
N ARG A 24 11.89 -6.23 12.40
CA ARG A 24 10.46 -6.53 12.32
C ARG A 24 9.60 -5.29 12.54
N TYR A 25 9.97 -4.46 13.52
CA TYR A 25 9.28 -3.21 13.81
C TYR A 25 9.35 -2.24 12.64
N LEU A 26 10.55 -2.02 12.07
CA LEU A 26 10.75 -1.13 10.93
C LEU A 26 9.97 -1.59 9.69
N ASN A 27 9.81 -2.90 9.50
CA ASN A 27 9.09 -3.48 8.36
C ASN A 27 7.56 -3.39 8.48
N ILE A 28 7.00 -3.21 9.70
CA ILE A 28 5.53 -3.11 9.90
C ILE A 28 5.06 -1.72 10.30
N ALA A 29 5.97 -0.81 10.67
CA ALA A 29 5.63 0.52 11.13
C ALA A 29 4.94 1.32 10.01
N TYR A 30 3.96 2.13 10.39
CA TYR A 30 3.31 3.06 9.48
C TYR A 30 4.05 4.41 9.48
N TYR A 31 4.50 4.84 8.32
CA TYR A 31 5.27 6.07 8.12
C TYR A 31 4.44 7.21 7.52
N GLY A 32 3.12 7.10 7.52
CA GLY A 32 2.25 8.12 6.91
C GLY A 32 2.08 7.92 5.41
N ASP A 33 1.15 8.66 4.82
CA ASP A 33 0.87 8.73 3.38
C ASP A 33 0.71 7.38 2.66
N GLY A 34 0.22 6.37 3.38
CA GLY A 34 0.04 5.00 2.85
C GLY A 34 1.29 4.12 2.93
N ALA A 35 2.45 4.62 3.37
CA ALA A 35 3.68 3.85 3.43
C ALA A 35 3.77 3.01 4.71
N TYR A 36 3.79 1.69 4.56
CA TYR A 36 4.02 0.70 5.63
C TYR A 36 5.37 0.00 5.39
N GLY A 37 6.22 0.00 6.39
CA GLY A 37 7.59 -0.48 6.32
C GLY A 37 8.58 0.57 5.84
N VAL A 38 9.81 0.49 6.38
CA VAL A 38 10.88 1.48 6.15
C VAL A 38 11.31 1.53 4.68
N GLU A 39 11.36 0.39 4.00
CA GLU A 39 11.74 0.32 2.58
C GLU A 39 10.69 1.01 1.70
N ALA A 40 9.40 0.71 1.92
CA ALA A 40 8.31 1.37 1.22
C ALA A 40 8.28 2.87 1.48
N ALA A 41 8.60 3.32 2.69
CA ALA A 41 8.68 4.73 3.04
C ALA A 41 9.86 5.44 2.36
N ALA A 42 11.04 4.79 2.30
CA ALA A 42 12.20 5.32 1.59
C ALA A 42 11.93 5.52 0.09
N HIS A 43 11.33 4.52 -0.54
CA HIS A 43 10.90 4.63 -1.93
C HIS A 43 9.84 5.72 -2.12
N HIS A 44 8.81 5.74 -1.27
CA HIS A 44 7.72 6.69 -1.39
C HIS A 44 8.19 8.14 -1.27
N TYR A 45 8.96 8.46 -0.24
CA TYR A 45 9.33 9.84 0.06
C TYR A 45 10.52 10.36 -0.75
N TRP A 46 11.47 9.50 -1.16
CA TRP A 46 12.73 9.93 -1.76
C TRP A 46 13.18 9.10 -2.97
N ASN A 47 12.41 8.13 -3.42
CA ASN A 47 12.79 7.22 -4.51
C ASN A 47 14.15 6.54 -4.29
N THR A 48 14.41 6.12 -3.05
CA THR A 48 15.66 5.48 -2.63
C THR A 48 15.37 4.22 -1.82
N THR A 49 16.41 3.45 -1.49
CA THR A 49 16.27 2.29 -0.61
C THR A 49 16.46 2.70 0.85
N ALA A 50 15.96 1.89 1.80
CA ALA A 50 16.17 2.15 3.23
C ALA A 50 17.66 2.17 3.62
N LYS A 51 18.51 1.41 2.90
CA LYS A 51 19.95 1.36 3.10
C LYS A 51 20.65 2.66 2.72
N ASP A 52 20.16 3.34 1.71
CA ASP A 52 20.78 4.52 1.10
C ASP A 52 20.21 5.85 1.62
N LEU A 53 19.37 5.79 2.66
CA LEU A 53 18.83 6.98 3.34
C LEU A 53 19.95 7.85 3.91
N THR A 54 19.88 9.16 3.69
CA THR A 54 20.73 10.11 4.40
C THR A 54 20.37 10.14 5.89
N LEU A 55 21.25 10.71 6.72
CA LEU A 55 21.00 10.90 8.15
C LEU A 55 19.70 11.69 8.40
N ALA A 56 19.47 12.75 7.62
CA ALA A 56 18.27 13.58 7.69
C ALA A 56 17.00 12.79 7.34
N GLN A 57 17.05 11.99 6.29
CA GLN A 57 15.93 11.14 5.86
C GLN A 57 15.60 10.05 6.89
N ALA A 58 16.61 9.37 7.40
CA ALA A 58 16.44 8.36 8.45
C ALA A 58 15.87 8.96 9.75
N ALA A 59 16.37 10.13 10.18
CA ALA A 59 15.85 10.84 11.33
C ALA A 59 14.41 11.34 11.12
N MET A 60 14.03 11.71 9.89
CA MET A 60 12.66 12.07 9.56
C MET A 60 11.73 10.87 9.70
N LEU A 61 12.08 9.71 9.15
CA LEU A 61 11.28 8.49 9.33
C LEU A 61 11.12 8.12 10.81
N ALA A 62 12.21 8.15 11.58
CA ALA A 62 12.14 7.91 13.03
C ALA A 62 11.22 8.91 13.75
N GLY A 63 11.15 10.15 13.29
CA GLY A 63 10.24 11.17 13.83
C GLY A 63 8.78 10.93 13.48
N ILE A 64 8.50 10.51 12.24
CA ILE A 64 7.15 10.27 11.72
C ILE A 64 6.41 9.18 12.50
N VAL A 65 7.09 8.09 12.87
CA VAL A 65 6.48 6.93 13.54
C VAL A 65 5.75 7.31 14.84
N GLN A 66 6.15 8.37 15.53
CA GLN A 66 5.46 8.82 16.74
C GLN A 66 4.01 9.27 16.46
N ASN A 67 3.79 10.00 15.38
CA ASN A 67 2.45 10.43 14.94
C ASN A 67 2.45 10.62 13.40
N PRO A 68 2.21 9.54 12.64
CA PRO A 68 2.31 9.55 11.18
C PRO A 68 1.32 10.49 10.46
N VAL A 69 0.27 10.90 11.14
CA VAL A 69 -0.69 11.89 10.60
C VAL A 69 -0.18 13.31 10.80
N ALA A 70 0.26 13.65 12.01
CA ALA A 70 0.72 14.99 12.35
C ALA A 70 2.07 15.33 11.70
N TYR A 71 2.96 14.35 11.59
CA TYR A 71 4.31 14.50 11.03
C TYR A 71 4.44 14.00 9.59
N ASN A 72 3.32 13.91 8.85
CA ASN A 72 3.34 13.57 7.43
C ASN A 72 4.05 14.67 6.62
N PRO A 73 5.20 14.39 5.99
CA PRO A 73 6.00 15.44 5.32
C PRO A 73 5.34 15.97 4.05
N VAL A 74 4.42 15.23 3.44
CA VAL A 74 3.65 15.67 2.28
C VAL A 74 2.60 16.70 2.66
N LYS A 75 1.90 16.45 3.79
CA LYS A 75 0.79 17.30 4.27
C LYS A 75 1.26 18.42 5.20
N ASN A 76 2.24 18.12 6.06
CA ASN A 76 2.72 19.01 7.12
C ASN A 76 4.26 19.08 7.12
N PRO A 77 4.92 19.55 6.05
CA PRO A 77 6.39 19.51 5.90
C PRO A 77 7.13 20.21 7.04
N GLU A 78 6.65 21.35 7.49
CA GLU A 78 7.28 22.11 8.58
C GLU A 78 7.32 21.32 9.89
N LYS A 79 6.20 20.70 10.27
CA LYS A 79 6.11 19.87 11.48
C LYS A 79 6.97 18.61 11.38
N ALA A 80 7.06 18.02 10.18
CA ALA A 80 7.90 16.86 9.94
C ALA A 80 9.38 17.23 10.09
N ILE A 81 9.82 18.36 9.52
CA ILE A 81 11.18 18.91 9.65
C ILE A 81 11.49 19.26 11.11
N GLU A 82 10.60 19.94 11.80
CA GLU A 82 10.76 20.24 13.23
C GLU A 82 10.97 18.96 14.05
N ARG A 83 10.12 17.95 13.82
CA ARG A 83 10.22 16.66 14.49
C ARG A 83 11.52 15.93 14.17
N ARG A 84 11.95 15.91 12.91
CA ARG A 84 13.25 15.40 12.49
C ARG A 84 14.40 16.07 13.25
N ASN A 85 14.35 17.39 13.34
CA ASN A 85 15.40 18.17 14.03
C ASN A 85 15.46 17.84 15.54
N GLN A 86 14.32 17.56 16.18
CA GLN A 86 14.29 17.06 17.57
C GLN A 86 14.98 15.69 17.67
N VAL A 87 14.74 14.77 16.71
CA VAL A 87 15.41 13.46 16.66
C VAL A 87 16.92 13.64 16.51
N LEU A 88 17.37 14.47 15.56
CA LEU A 88 18.81 14.74 15.33
C LEU A 88 19.49 15.33 16.57
N LYS A 89 18.86 16.30 17.23
CA LYS A 89 19.35 16.85 18.51
C LYS A 89 19.47 15.78 19.60
N ARG A 90 18.50 14.87 19.67
CA ARG A 90 18.57 13.77 20.64
C ARG A 90 19.69 12.79 20.32
N MET A 91 19.90 12.46 19.04
CA MET A 91 21.00 11.59 18.61
C MET A 91 22.38 12.20 18.92
N ALA A 92 22.53 13.51 18.79
CA ALA A 92 23.77 14.24 19.11
C ALA A 92 23.93 14.58 20.60
N SER A 93 22.95 14.30 21.46
CA SER A 93 23.03 14.60 22.88
C SER A 93 24.09 13.75 23.58
N SER A 94 24.67 14.28 24.68
CA SER A 94 25.67 13.55 25.50
C SER A 94 25.16 12.24 26.08
N GLU A 95 23.86 12.09 26.21
CA GLU A 95 23.24 10.85 26.70
C GLU A 95 23.17 9.74 25.65
N VAL A 96 23.06 10.09 24.37
CA VAL A 96 22.95 9.14 23.26
C VAL A 96 24.25 9.02 22.50
N GLY A 97 24.86 10.15 22.09
CA GLY A 97 26.16 10.18 21.43
C GLY A 97 26.25 9.36 20.14
N ALA A 98 25.13 9.20 19.45
CA ALA A 98 25.07 8.38 18.22
C ALA A 98 25.68 9.09 17.00
N ILE A 99 25.66 10.42 17.01
CA ILE A 99 26.25 11.29 15.98
C ILE A 99 26.90 12.49 16.63
N THR A 100 27.79 13.20 15.90
CA THR A 100 28.36 14.45 16.36
C THR A 100 27.37 15.60 16.20
N LYS A 101 27.65 16.72 16.87
CA LYS A 101 26.85 17.93 16.73
C LYS A 101 26.92 18.50 15.30
N GLU A 102 28.11 18.45 14.73
CA GLU A 102 28.37 18.91 13.35
C GLU A 102 27.55 18.12 12.32
N GLU A 103 27.47 16.78 12.47
CA GLU A 103 26.63 15.93 11.63
C GLU A 103 25.14 16.24 11.80
N ALA A 104 24.70 16.47 13.03
CA ALA A 104 23.32 16.86 13.29
C ALA A 104 22.98 18.21 12.66
N ASP A 105 23.85 19.22 12.84
CA ASP A 105 23.66 20.56 12.31
C ASP A 105 23.64 20.54 10.76
N ALA A 106 24.50 19.76 10.12
CA ALA A 106 24.49 19.57 8.66
C ALA A 106 23.19 18.91 8.19
N ALA A 107 22.75 17.83 8.84
CA ALA A 107 21.52 17.13 8.49
C ALA A 107 20.24 17.98 8.70
N MET A 108 20.27 18.93 9.62
CA MET A 108 19.16 19.87 9.84
C MET A 108 18.97 20.87 8.69
N GLN A 109 19.99 21.10 7.87
CA GLN A 109 19.90 22.00 6.70
C GLN A 109 19.19 21.35 5.51
N GLU A 110 19.07 20.01 5.49
CA GLU A 110 18.37 19.33 4.40
C GLU A 110 16.87 19.65 4.43
N GLY A 111 16.31 20.05 3.27
CA GLY A 111 14.88 20.24 3.07
C GLY A 111 14.15 18.92 2.78
N PHE A 112 12.83 18.99 2.70
CA PHE A 112 12.01 17.92 2.14
C PHE A 112 11.53 18.34 0.74
N ASP A 113 12.01 17.65 -0.28
CA ASP A 113 11.64 17.92 -1.67
C ASP A 113 10.52 16.98 -2.11
N LYS A 114 9.34 17.56 -2.36
CA LYS A 114 8.15 16.83 -2.83
C LYS A 114 8.27 16.34 -4.28
N SER A 115 9.22 16.83 -5.06
CA SER A 115 9.41 16.36 -6.44
C SER A 115 9.92 14.92 -6.51
N ASN A 116 10.55 14.46 -5.43
CA ASN A 116 11.04 13.09 -5.31
C ASN A 116 9.97 12.08 -4.86
N LEU A 117 8.75 12.53 -4.54
CA LEU A 117 7.66 11.65 -4.14
C LEU A 117 7.34 10.64 -5.24
N GLN A 118 7.44 9.39 -4.88
CA GLN A 118 6.92 8.31 -5.70
C GLN A 118 5.52 7.94 -5.19
N THR A 119 4.52 8.38 -5.89
CA THR A 119 3.19 7.80 -5.73
C THR A 119 3.24 6.40 -6.34
N THR A 120 3.74 5.43 -5.59
CA THR A 120 3.51 4.04 -5.97
C THR A 120 2.01 3.85 -5.92
N PRO A 121 1.35 3.61 -7.05
CA PRO A 121 -0.07 3.32 -7.03
C PRO A 121 -0.27 2.12 -6.11
N ASN A 122 -0.90 2.35 -4.96
CA ASN A 122 -1.16 1.28 -4.01
C ASN A 122 -2.35 0.45 -4.48
N GLY A 123 -2.22 -0.85 -4.31
CA GLY A 123 -3.30 -1.77 -4.62
C GLY A 123 -3.53 -1.99 -6.12
N CYS A 124 -4.78 -2.11 -6.49
CA CYS A 124 -5.17 -2.54 -7.82
C CYS A 124 -4.85 -1.53 -8.93
N THR A 125 -4.68 -0.25 -8.64
CA THR A 125 -4.29 0.75 -9.65
C THR A 125 -2.89 0.50 -10.23
N ALA A 126 -2.01 -0.18 -9.47
CA ALA A 126 -0.68 -0.59 -9.94
C ALA A 126 -0.65 -1.98 -10.58
N SER A 127 -1.75 -2.71 -10.54
CA SER A 127 -1.83 -4.04 -11.13
C SER A 127 -1.71 -3.99 -12.65
N GLN A 128 -1.15 -5.04 -13.24
CA GLN A 128 -1.21 -5.27 -14.68
C GLN A 128 -2.68 -5.33 -15.18
N PHE A 129 -3.58 -5.83 -14.32
CA PHE A 129 -5.01 -5.98 -14.60
C PHE A 129 -5.83 -5.30 -13.49
N PRO A 130 -5.98 -3.96 -13.52
CA PRO A 130 -6.54 -3.20 -12.39
C PRO A 130 -7.97 -3.58 -12.04
N ILE A 131 -8.84 -3.74 -13.03
CA ILE A 131 -10.26 -4.07 -12.84
C ILE A 131 -10.42 -5.48 -12.26
N LEU A 132 -9.65 -6.43 -12.78
CA LEU A 132 -9.63 -7.79 -12.25
C LEU A 132 -9.11 -7.83 -10.80
N CYS A 133 -8.04 -7.09 -10.52
CA CYS A 133 -7.51 -6.96 -9.16
C CYS A 133 -8.56 -6.41 -8.19
N ASP A 134 -9.30 -5.37 -8.56
CA ASP A 134 -10.38 -4.79 -7.75
C ASP A 134 -11.49 -5.82 -7.48
N TYR A 135 -11.88 -6.60 -8.49
CA TYR A 135 -12.82 -7.70 -8.33
C TYR A 135 -12.33 -8.74 -7.31
N VAL A 136 -11.06 -9.15 -7.40
CA VAL A 136 -10.46 -10.09 -6.43
C VAL A 136 -10.49 -9.51 -5.02
N VAL A 137 -10.10 -8.25 -4.83
CA VAL A 137 -10.13 -7.60 -3.51
C VAL A 137 -11.56 -7.54 -2.94
N ARG A 138 -12.55 -7.17 -3.75
CA ARG A 138 -13.96 -7.14 -3.33
C ARG A 138 -14.47 -8.53 -2.96
N THR A 139 -14.11 -9.55 -3.72
CA THR A 139 -14.45 -10.96 -3.41
C THR A 139 -13.83 -11.38 -2.08
N LEU A 140 -12.55 -11.08 -1.85
CA LEU A 140 -11.85 -11.40 -0.60
C LEU A 140 -12.41 -10.68 0.63
N THR A 141 -12.99 -9.49 0.45
CA THR A 141 -13.62 -8.73 1.53
C THR A 141 -15.11 -9.02 1.70
N SER A 142 -15.72 -9.76 0.78
CA SER A 142 -17.14 -10.15 0.84
C SER A 142 -17.39 -11.25 1.86
N ASP A 143 -18.65 -11.55 2.12
CA ASP A 143 -19.13 -12.62 3.01
C ASP A 143 -18.82 -14.04 2.49
N GLN A 144 -18.41 -14.17 1.24
CA GLN A 144 -17.97 -15.45 0.67
C GLN A 144 -16.63 -15.93 1.22
N MET A 145 -15.89 -15.08 1.93
CA MET A 145 -14.57 -15.40 2.49
C MET A 145 -14.52 -15.35 4.03
N PRO A 146 -15.33 -16.16 4.72
CA PRO A 146 -15.40 -16.16 6.19
C PRO A 146 -14.08 -16.58 6.85
N SER A 147 -13.21 -17.29 6.14
CA SER A 147 -11.87 -17.68 6.62
C SER A 147 -10.92 -16.50 6.85
N LEU A 148 -11.17 -15.35 6.23
CA LEU A 148 -10.38 -14.12 6.40
C LEU A 148 -10.90 -13.24 7.55
N GLY A 149 -12.14 -13.46 8.01
CA GLY A 149 -12.77 -12.72 9.10
C GLY A 149 -14.29 -12.80 9.05
N SER A 150 -14.94 -12.58 10.18
CA SER A 150 -16.41 -12.65 10.31
C SER A 150 -17.11 -11.38 9.77
N THR A 151 -16.40 -10.26 9.72
CA THR A 151 -16.91 -8.98 9.19
C THR A 151 -16.07 -8.48 8.03
N THR A 152 -16.65 -7.61 7.20
CA THR A 152 -15.92 -6.93 6.11
C THR A 152 -14.72 -6.15 6.64
N GLU A 153 -14.84 -5.54 7.82
CA GLU A 153 -13.75 -4.81 8.46
C GLU A 153 -12.59 -5.75 8.84
N GLU A 154 -12.89 -6.88 9.45
CA GLU A 154 -11.87 -7.89 9.79
C GLU A 154 -11.15 -8.42 8.56
N ARG A 155 -11.89 -8.75 7.50
CA ARG A 155 -11.33 -9.20 6.22
C ARG A 155 -10.45 -8.14 5.58
N THR A 156 -10.92 -6.88 5.54
CA THR A 156 -10.13 -5.75 5.03
C THR A 156 -8.85 -5.54 5.84
N ASN A 157 -8.93 -5.60 7.16
CA ASN A 157 -7.78 -5.47 8.04
C ASN A 157 -6.79 -6.65 7.86
N ARG A 158 -7.31 -7.85 7.58
CA ARG A 158 -6.48 -9.02 7.29
C ARG A 158 -5.68 -8.84 6.00
N LEU A 159 -6.30 -8.31 4.94
CA LEU A 159 -5.60 -7.99 3.69
C LEU A 159 -4.54 -6.90 3.90
N LYS A 160 -4.89 -5.82 4.61
CA LYS A 160 -3.96 -4.71 4.89
C LYS A 160 -2.74 -5.10 5.72
N ARG A 161 -2.85 -6.11 6.58
CA ARG A 161 -1.73 -6.64 7.36
C ARG A 161 -0.67 -7.35 6.50
N GLY A 162 -1.02 -7.70 5.27
CA GLY A 162 -0.13 -8.41 4.35
C GLY A 162 0.18 -9.86 4.75
N GLY A 163 1.20 -10.42 4.11
CA GLY A 163 1.65 -11.79 4.36
C GLY A 163 0.73 -12.87 3.78
N LEU A 164 -0.20 -12.50 2.89
CA LEU A 164 -1.07 -13.43 2.18
C LEU A 164 -0.56 -13.63 0.75
N THR A 165 -0.51 -14.87 0.31
CA THR A 165 -0.37 -15.23 -1.10
C THR A 165 -1.74 -15.59 -1.64
N ILE A 166 -2.28 -14.78 -2.55
CA ILE A 166 -3.57 -14.99 -3.18
C ILE A 166 -3.32 -15.59 -4.55
N LYS A 167 -3.67 -16.87 -4.71
CA LYS A 167 -3.60 -17.56 -6.00
C LYS A 167 -4.97 -17.53 -6.66
N THR A 168 -5.04 -16.99 -7.86
CA THR A 168 -6.23 -17.01 -8.72
C THR A 168 -6.05 -18.05 -9.82
N LEU A 169 -7.14 -18.39 -10.50
CA LEU A 169 -7.12 -19.25 -11.71
C LEU A 169 -7.16 -18.42 -12.99
N ILE A 170 -6.88 -17.14 -12.89
CA ILE A 170 -6.75 -16.27 -14.04
C ILE A 170 -5.59 -16.73 -14.90
N ASP A 171 -5.86 -16.87 -16.17
CA ASP A 171 -4.85 -17.09 -17.21
C ASP A 171 -4.39 -15.73 -17.76
N PRO A 172 -3.13 -15.33 -17.53
CA PRO A 172 -2.64 -14.03 -18.00
C PRO A 172 -2.72 -13.83 -19.52
N GLU A 173 -2.51 -14.88 -20.31
CA GLU A 173 -2.58 -14.80 -21.77
C GLU A 173 -4.04 -14.61 -22.22
N ALA A 174 -4.97 -15.40 -21.65
CA ALA A 174 -6.39 -15.23 -21.91
C ALA A 174 -6.91 -13.86 -21.44
N GLN A 175 -6.42 -13.34 -20.32
CA GLN A 175 -6.75 -11.99 -19.82
C GLN A 175 -6.30 -10.91 -20.78
N GLN A 176 -5.05 -10.95 -21.25
CA GLN A 176 -4.52 -10.00 -22.22
C GLN A 176 -5.29 -10.07 -23.56
N ALA A 177 -5.59 -11.26 -24.03
CA ALA A 177 -6.36 -11.45 -25.27
C ALA A 177 -7.79 -10.89 -25.14
N ALA A 178 -8.45 -11.13 -24.00
CA ALA A 178 -9.78 -10.59 -23.72
C ALA A 178 -9.80 -9.06 -23.64
N GLU A 179 -8.82 -8.45 -22.94
CA GLU A 179 -8.68 -6.99 -22.89
C GLU A 179 -8.42 -6.39 -24.28
N ALA A 180 -7.55 -7.01 -25.07
CA ALA A 180 -7.27 -6.57 -26.44
C ALA A 180 -8.52 -6.64 -27.32
N ALA A 181 -9.26 -7.75 -27.28
CA ALA A 181 -10.46 -7.94 -28.07
C ALA A 181 -11.56 -6.92 -27.74
N VAL A 182 -11.80 -6.68 -26.45
CA VAL A 182 -12.79 -5.68 -26.01
C VAL A 182 -12.35 -4.28 -26.41
N SER A 183 -11.07 -3.91 -26.17
CA SER A 183 -10.55 -2.57 -26.45
C SER A 183 -10.49 -2.24 -27.96
N GLN A 184 -10.33 -3.27 -28.82
CA GLN A 184 -10.39 -3.10 -30.27
C GLN A 184 -11.82 -2.86 -30.78
N THR A 185 -12.82 -3.35 -30.06
CA THR A 185 -14.24 -3.23 -30.42
C THR A 185 -14.89 -1.98 -29.84
N VAL A 186 -14.57 -1.68 -28.57
CA VAL A 186 -15.12 -0.52 -27.82
C VAL A 186 -13.99 0.22 -27.15
N GLY A 187 -13.78 1.49 -27.52
CA GLY A 187 -12.75 2.34 -26.93
C GLY A 187 -13.07 2.73 -25.47
N ALA A 188 -12.04 3.03 -24.69
CA ALA A 188 -12.20 3.43 -23.29
C ALA A 188 -13.00 4.73 -23.11
N LYS A 189 -13.04 5.61 -24.12
CA LYS A 189 -13.75 6.89 -24.11
C LYS A 189 -15.11 6.84 -24.82
N ASP A 190 -15.47 5.70 -25.39
CA ASP A 190 -16.74 5.57 -26.09
C ASP A 190 -17.91 5.72 -25.09
N PRO A 191 -19.07 6.21 -25.58
CA PRO A 191 -20.26 6.37 -24.75
C PRO A 191 -20.87 5.04 -24.32
N VAL A 192 -20.51 3.95 -25.00
CA VAL A 192 -20.91 2.58 -24.68
C VAL A 192 -19.79 1.84 -23.95
N TRP A 193 -20.15 0.81 -23.20
CA TRP A 193 -19.19 -0.02 -22.48
C TRP A 193 -19.25 -1.44 -23.02
N GLY A 194 -18.07 -2.01 -23.24
CA GLY A 194 -17.91 -3.41 -23.61
C GLY A 194 -17.34 -4.19 -22.42
N GLY A 195 -17.78 -5.44 -22.28
CA GLY A 195 -17.24 -6.36 -21.27
C GLY A 195 -17.21 -7.78 -21.79
N SER A 196 -16.32 -8.61 -21.22
CA SER A 196 -16.18 -10.02 -21.55
C SER A 196 -15.71 -10.80 -20.32
N VAL A 197 -16.31 -11.95 -20.07
CA VAL A 197 -15.90 -12.88 -19.03
C VAL A 197 -15.68 -14.26 -19.65
N LEU A 198 -14.51 -14.83 -19.43
CA LEU A 198 -14.18 -16.20 -19.84
C LEU A 198 -14.30 -17.11 -18.62
N ILE A 199 -15.14 -18.13 -18.76
CA ILE A 199 -15.41 -19.09 -17.70
C ILE A 199 -15.01 -20.48 -18.19
N GLN A 200 -14.24 -21.20 -17.37
CA GLN A 200 -13.85 -22.57 -17.67
C GLN A 200 -15.08 -23.47 -17.59
N PRO A 201 -15.41 -24.20 -18.67
CA PRO A 201 -16.49 -25.17 -18.65
C PRO A 201 -16.28 -26.22 -17.54
N SER A 202 -17.35 -26.75 -17.00
CA SER A 202 -17.40 -27.75 -15.92
C SER A 202 -16.96 -27.29 -14.51
N THR A 203 -16.11 -26.29 -14.38
CA THR A 203 -15.66 -25.78 -13.05
C THR A 203 -16.36 -24.49 -12.66
N GLY A 204 -16.84 -23.68 -13.61
CA GLY A 204 -17.41 -22.35 -13.38
C GLY A 204 -16.39 -21.30 -12.96
N LEU A 205 -15.08 -21.60 -13.07
CA LEU A 205 -14.03 -20.69 -12.65
C LEU A 205 -13.76 -19.64 -13.74
N ILE A 206 -13.62 -18.39 -13.28
CA ILE A 206 -13.27 -17.26 -14.16
C ILE A 206 -11.79 -17.34 -14.51
N THR A 207 -11.47 -17.43 -15.80
CA THR A 207 -10.10 -17.46 -16.34
C THR A 207 -9.66 -16.11 -16.89
N ALA A 208 -10.61 -15.27 -17.32
CA ALA A 208 -10.35 -13.89 -17.72
C ALA A 208 -11.60 -13.02 -17.49
N MET A 209 -11.39 -11.73 -17.23
CA MET A 209 -12.44 -10.74 -17.07
C MET A 209 -11.94 -9.39 -17.61
N ALA A 210 -12.52 -8.93 -18.72
CA ALA A 210 -12.10 -7.72 -19.40
C ALA A 210 -13.26 -6.74 -19.60
N GLN A 211 -12.93 -5.47 -19.68
CA GLN A 211 -13.86 -4.41 -20.06
C GLN A 211 -13.15 -3.30 -20.83
N SER A 212 -13.90 -2.46 -21.56
CA SER A 212 -13.35 -1.41 -22.41
C SER A 212 -12.60 -0.32 -21.62
N ARG A 213 -12.98 -0.06 -20.35
CA ARG A 213 -12.27 0.85 -19.45
C ARG A 213 -11.41 0.04 -18.49
N THR A 214 -10.15 -0.15 -18.86
CA THR A 214 -9.23 -1.05 -18.15
C THR A 214 -8.55 -0.41 -16.93
N LYS A 215 -8.61 0.93 -16.79
CA LYS A 215 -7.94 1.66 -15.70
C LYS A 215 -8.92 2.06 -14.60
N LEU A 216 -8.49 1.90 -13.35
CA LEU A 216 -9.20 2.40 -12.17
C LEU A 216 -8.94 3.88 -11.99
N GLY A 217 -10.01 4.68 -11.87
CA GLY A 217 -9.93 6.11 -11.67
C GLY A 217 -11.22 6.84 -11.99
N SER A 218 -11.13 8.18 -11.96
CA SER A 218 -12.24 9.10 -12.27
C SER A 218 -11.91 9.99 -13.48
N GLY A 219 -10.80 9.72 -14.17
CA GLY A 219 -10.41 10.42 -15.39
C GLY A 219 -11.21 9.96 -16.61
N GLU A 220 -11.02 10.66 -17.73
CA GLU A 220 -11.65 10.29 -19.00
C GLU A 220 -11.15 8.90 -19.46
N GLY A 221 -12.08 7.97 -19.66
CA GLY A 221 -11.76 6.58 -20.01
C GLY A 221 -11.38 5.69 -18.84
N GLU A 222 -11.40 6.20 -17.61
CA GLU A 222 -11.20 5.45 -16.37
C GLU A 222 -12.53 5.11 -15.68
N THR A 223 -12.50 4.18 -14.73
CA THR A 223 -13.70 3.80 -13.97
C THR A 223 -13.36 3.12 -12.65
N TRP A 224 -14.21 3.26 -11.64
CA TRP A 224 -14.23 2.46 -10.42
C TRP A 224 -15.24 1.31 -10.48
N GLN A 225 -15.90 1.12 -11.61
CA GLN A 225 -16.98 0.15 -11.80
C GLN A 225 -16.51 -1.00 -12.70
N ASN A 226 -17.03 -2.20 -12.42
CA ASN A 226 -16.81 -3.38 -13.23
C ASN A 226 -18.13 -3.82 -13.87
N VAL A 227 -18.26 -3.70 -15.19
CA VAL A 227 -19.51 -4.02 -15.93
C VAL A 227 -19.82 -5.51 -15.98
N ASN A 228 -18.87 -6.36 -15.63
CA ASN A 228 -19.00 -7.81 -15.73
C ASN A 228 -19.59 -8.45 -14.46
N VAL A 229 -19.89 -7.67 -13.43
CA VAL A 229 -20.27 -8.19 -12.12
C VAL A 229 -21.46 -7.42 -11.54
N SER A 230 -22.14 -8.01 -10.56
CA SER A 230 -23.21 -7.35 -9.83
C SER A 230 -22.69 -6.16 -8.98
N THR A 231 -23.59 -5.30 -8.54
CA THR A 231 -23.30 -4.13 -7.70
C THR A 231 -22.52 -4.49 -6.42
N GLN A 232 -22.77 -5.66 -5.87
CA GLN A 232 -22.06 -6.20 -4.70
C GLN A 232 -20.54 -6.30 -4.94
N TYR A 233 -20.11 -6.57 -6.17
CA TYR A 233 -18.71 -6.70 -6.57
C TYR A 233 -18.19 -5.50 -7.38
N GLY A 234 -18.88 -4.36 -7.30
CA GLY A 234 -18.48 -3.12 -7.95
C GLY A 234 -19.07 -2.91 -9.35
N GLY A 235 -20.10 -3.66 -9.68
CA GLY A 235 -20.85 -3.51 -10.92
C GLY A 235 -21.76 -2.26 -10.97
N ILE A 236 -22.39 -2.07 -12.12
CA ILE A 236 -23.33 -0.98 -12.38
C ILE A 236 -24.77 -1.53 -12.24
N GLU A 237 -25.63 -0.81 -11.55
CA GLU A 237 -27.04 -1.15 -11.43
C GLU A 237 -27.72 -1.13 -12.82
N GLY A 238 -28.44 -2.19 -13.15
CA GLY A 238 -29.13 -2.31 -14.44
C GLY A 238 -28.28 -2.90 -15.58
N PHE A 239 -27.00 -3.22 -15.36
CA PHE A 239 -26.16 -3.99 -16.27
C PHE A 239 -26.18 -5.48 -15.87
N GLN A 240 -27.22 -6.18 -16.29
CA GLN A 240 -27.32 -7.65 -16.13
C GLN A 240 -27.67 -8.28 -17.47
#